data_85036c9e4e95e654443a70d20f712016
#
_entry.id   85036c9e4e95e654443a70d20f712016
#
_cell.length_a   1.000
_cell.length_b   1.000
_cell.length_c   1.000
_cell.angle_alpha   90.00
_cell.angle_beta   90.00
_cell.angle_gamma   90.00
#
_symmetry.space_group_name_H-M   'P 1'
#
loop_
_entity.id
_entity.type
_entity.pdbx_description
1 polymer ?
#
loop_
_entity_poly.entity_id
_entity_poly.type
_entity_poly.pdbx_seq_one_letter_code
_entity_poly.pdbx_strand_id
1 'polypeptide(L)'
;MPIVNVTLEEVLRARDARADAQRRLLQAHRLPLVSFTMNIAGPVKSSPLIELAFDAGLAALYGTLGQPVTAEIIRPATGCEALLVYDRPAAVLKAACLTLETAAPIGRLFDLDVLDTDGSKLSRPEPRTCLICGGPVTVCSRRRAHGLDAIVGRTHEILADFAAGHLAGLAAKALTEEVRLTPKPGLVDQRNNGAHSDMDLPLFLRSIDALTPYFRQITA
;
A
#
# COMPACT_ATOMS: atom_id res chain seq x y z
N MET A 1 4.97 -1.78 -15.82
CA MET A 1 6.38 -2.24 -15.73
C MET A 1 6.43 -3.75 -15.93
N PRO A 2 7.48 -4.35 -16.52
CA PRO A 2 7.62 -5.79 -16.58
C PRO A 2 7.76 -6.35 -15.15
N ILE A 3 7.16 -7.51 -14.89
CA ILE A 3 7.32 -8.22 -13.61
C ILE A 3 8.75 -8.79 -13.59
N VAL A 4 9.50 -8.42 -12.56
CA VAL A 4 10.92 -8.80 -12.43
C VAL A 4 11.09 -9.62 -11.15
N ASN A 5 11.79 -10.75 -11.27
CA ASN A 5 12.24 -11.51 -10.11
C ASN A 5 13.48 -10.82 -9.52
N VAL A 6 13.45 -10.56 -8.23
CA VAL A 6 14.60 -10.01 -7.50
C VAL A 6 15.35 -11.11 -6.77
N THR A 7 16.66 -10.94 -6.68
CA THR A 7 17.56 -11.84 -5.94
C THR A 7 17.58 -11.47 -4.45
N LEU A 8 18.02 -12.42 -3.62
CA LEU A 8 18.24 -12.16 -2.20
C LEU A 8 19.24 -11.02 -1.97
N GLU A 9 20.30 -10.95 -2.77
CA GLU A 9 21.33 -9.92 -2.66
C GLU A 9 20.78 -8.52 -2.93
N GLU A 10 19.92 -8.38 -3.96
CA GLU A 10 19.24 -7.11 -4.25
C GLU A 10 18.33 -6.67 -3.09
N VAL A 11 17.58 -7.60 -2.51
CA VAL A 11 16.73 -7.32 -1.35
C VAL A 11 17.55 -6.91 -0.13
N LEU A 12 18.69 -7.55 0.12
CA LEU A 12 19.58 -7.18 1.23
C LEU A 12 20.19 -5.79 1.02
N ARG A 13 20.68 -5.48 -0.18
CA ARG A 13 21.18 -4.13 -0.52
C ARG A 13 20.09 -3.05 -0.36
N ALA A 14 18.85 -3.33 -0.76
CA ALA A 14 17.73 -2.40 -0.55
C ALA A 14 17.45 -2.16 0.94
N ARG A 15 17.52 -3.20 1.77
CA ARG A 15 17.36 -3.08 3.23
C ARG A 15 18.46 -2.23 3.85
N ASP A 16 19.71 -2.39 3.43
CA ASP A 16 20.84 -1.61 3.93
C ASP A 16 20.70 -0.13 3.53
N ALA A 17 20.36 0.14 2.27
CA ALA A 17 20.10 1.49 1.77
C ALA A 17 18.93 2.16 2.54
N ARG A 18 17.86 1.42 2.83
CA ARG A 18 16.76 1.92 3.65
C ARG A 18 17.20 2.23 5.07
N ALA A 19 18.02 1.37 5.70
CA ALA A 19 18.55 1.63 7.03
C ALA A 19 19.44 2.89 7.06
N ASP A 20 20.22 3.14 6.01
CA ASP A 20 21.01 4.36 5.87
C ASP A 20 20.13 5.60 5.73
N ALA A 21 19.08 5.53 4.92
CA ALA A 21 18.11 6.61 4.75
C ALA A 21 17.34 6.90 6.05
N GLN A 22 16.94 5.87 6.80
CA GLN A 22 16.33 6.02 8.13
C GLN A 22 17.25 6.80 9.07
N ARG A 23 18.54 6.41 9.18
CA ARG A 23 19.52 7.10 10.03
C ARG A 23 19.69 8.55 9.63
N ARG A 24 19.81 8.81 8.33
CA ARG A 24 19.95 10.17 7.78
C ARG A 24 18.76 11.05 8.12
N LEU A 25 17.54 10.56 7.96
CA LEU A 25 16.30 11.30 8.26
C LEU A 25 16.16 11.57 9.76
N LEU A 26 16.42 10.58 10.61
CA LEU A 26 16.39 10.76 12.06
C LEU A 26 17.40 11.79 12.55
N GLN A 27 18.61 11.79 12.00
CA GLN A 27 19.65 12.78 12.33
C GLN A 27 19.26 14.19 11.87
N ALA A 28 18.69 14.31 10.66
CA ALA A 28 18.33 15.60 10.07
C ALA A 28 17.14 16.26 10.79
N HIS A 29 16.11 15.47 11.12
CA HIS A 29 14.84 16.01 11.64
C HIS A 29 14.72 15.88 13.16
N ARG A 30 15.38 14.92 13.79
CA ARG A 30 15.26 14.60 15.22
C ARG A 30 13.81 14.33 15.66
N LEU A 31 13.04 13.73 14.76
CA LEU A 31 11.64 13.37 14.92
C LEU A 31 11.47 11.87 14.63
N PRO A 32 10.45 11.21 15.19
CA PRO A 32 10.16 9.82 14.89
C PRO A 32 9.79 9.61 13.43
N LEU A 33 10.03 8.40 12.95
CA LEU A 33 9.89 7.99 11.55
C LEU A 33 8.99 6.75 11.45
N VAL A 34 8.05 6.75 10.51
CA VAL A 34 7.35 5.55 10.04
C VAL A 34 8.07 5.05 8.78
N SER A 35 8.53 3.80 8.81
CA SER A 35 9.07 3.08 7.66
C SER A 35 8.01 2.11 7.17
N PHE A 36 7.45 2.35 5.98
CA PHE A 36 6.43 1.53 5.37
C PHE A 36 7.00 0.74 4.19
N THR A 37 6.85 -0.57 4.25
CA THR A 37 7.12 -1.51 3.15
C THR A 37 5.99 -2.52 3.03
N MET A 38 6.00 -3.31 1.95
CA MET A 38 5.07 -4.42 1.77
C MET A 38 5.74 -5.75 2.11
N ASN A 39 5.09 -6.57 2.94
CA ASN A 39 5.55 -7.93 3.24
C ASN A 39 5.04 -8.91 2.17
N ILE A 40 5.72 -8.94 1.03
CA ILE A 40 5.37 -9.75 -0.14
C ILE A 40 6.24 -11.01 -0.18
N ALA A 41 5.61 -12.19 -0.19
CA ALA A 41 6.30 -13.46 -0.34
C ALA A 41 6.77 -13.68 -1.79
N GLY A 42 7.82 -14.49 -1.96
CA GLY A 42 8.36 -14.84 -3.28
C GLY A 42 9.32 -13.82 -3.87
N PRO A 43 9.80 -14.05 -5.11
CA PRO A 43 10.82 -13.22 -5.75
C PRO A 43 10.26 -11.96 -6.41
N VAL A 44 8.95 -11.88 -6.69
CA VAL A 44 8.29 -10.69 -7.26
C VAL A 44 7.91 -9.76 -6.11
N LYS A 45 8.54 -8.58 -6.03
CA LYS A 45 8.33 -7.60 -4.97
C LYS A 45 7.58 -6.34 -5.44
N SER A 46 7.44 -6.14 -6.75
CA SER A 46 6.69 -5.05 -7.35
C SER A 46 5.84 -5.55 -8.50
N SER A 47 4.60 -5.11 -8.54
CA SER A 47 3.61 -5.32 -9.60
C SER A 47 2.52 -4.27 -9.47
N PRO A 48 1.68 -4.03 -10.50
CA PRO A 48 0.59 -3.05 -10.40
C PRO A 48 -0.34 -3.27 -9.19
N LEU A 49 -0.62 -4.53 -8.82
CA LEU A 49 -1.44 -4.84 -7.64
C LEU A 49 -0.74 -4.50 -6.33
N ILE A 50 0.55 -4.79 -6.22
CA ILE A 50 1.36 -4.46 -5.03
C ILE A 50 1.48 -2.95 -4.88
N GLU A 51 1.72 -2.23 -5.97
CA GLU A 51 1.80 -0.77 -5.97
C GLU A 51 0.47 -0.13 -5.60
N LEU A 52 -0.65 -0.62 -6.13
CA LEU A 52 -2.00 -0.17 -5.76
C LEU A 52 -2.26 -0.36 -4.25
N ALA A 53 -1.90 -1.52 -3.70
CA ALA A 53 -2.04 -1.80 -2.27
C ALA A 53 -1.13 -0.90 -1.42
N PHE A 54 0.10 -0.65 -1.86
CA PHE A 54 1.01 0.28 -1.22
C PHE A 54 0.47 1.71 -1.21
N ASP A 55 -0.06 2.20 -2.33
CA ASP A 55 -0.67 3.53 -2.43
C ASP A 55 -1.88 3.69 -1.52
N ALA A 56 -2.71 2.65 -1.42
CA ALA A 56 -3.82 2.64 -0.47
C ALA A 56 -3.34 2.68 0.99
N GLY A 57 -2.24 1.97 1.31
CA GLY A 57 -1.59 2.03 2.62
C GLY A 57 -1.04 3.42 2.95
N LEU A 58 -0.40 4.09 1.98
CA LEU A 58 0.04 5.48 2.12
C LEU A 58 -1.13 6.43 2.35
N ALA A 59 -2.20 6.31 1.57
CA ALA A 59 -3.40 7.13 1.72
C ALA A 59 -4.05 6.92 3.11
N ALA A 60 -4.08 5.69 3.61
CA ALA A 60 -4.58 5.37 4.94
C ALA A 60 -3.70 5.96 6.04
N LEU A 61 -2.36 5.93 5.90
CA LEU A 61 -1.43 6.59 6.82
C LEU A 61 -1.66 8.10 6.86
N TYR A 62 -1.77 8.75 5.70
CA TYR A 62 -2.04 10.20 5.61
C TYR A 62 -3.42 10.55 6.18
N GLY A 63 -4.44 9.72 5.93
CA GLY A 63 -5.78 9.91 6.50
C GLY A 63 -5.80 9.80 8.03
N THR A 64 -4.98 8.93 8.61
CA THR A 64 -4.93 8.68 10.05
C THR A 64 -3.99 9.64 10.79
N LEU A 65 -2.81 9.89 10.23
CA LEU A 65 -1.73 10.65 10.88
C LEU A 65 -1.60 12.08 10.36
N GLY A 66 -2.28 12.43 9.27
CA GLY A 66 -2.06 13.68 8.56
C GLY A 66 -0.80 13.62 7.67
N GLN A 67 -0.43 14.77 7.11
CA GLN A 67 0.77 14.88 6.28
C GLN A 67 2.03 14.78 7.15
N PRO A 68 3.06 14.04 6.71
CA PRO A 68 4.36 14.02 7.39
C PRO A 68 5.11 15.34 7.18
N VAL A 69 6.04 15.63 8.07
CA VAL A 69 7.00 16.76 7.93
C VAL A 69 7.90 16.55 6.70
N THR A 70 8.28 15.29 6.44
CA THR A 70 9.08 14.89 5.28
C THR A 70 8.67 13.48 4.87
N ALA A 71 8.61 13.23 3.56
CA ALA A 71 8.34 11.93 2.97
C ALA A 71 9.37 11.60 1.89
N GLU A 72 9.99 10.42 1.98
CA GLU A 72 10.78 9.82 0.91
C GLU A 72 10.09 8.54 0.46
N ILE A 73 9.67 8.50 -0.80
CA ILE A 73 8.93 7.37 -1.39
C ILE A 73 9.68 6.90 -2.62
N ILE A 74 10.05 5.64 -2.65
CA ILE A 74 10.72 5.00 -3.79
C ILE A 74 10.00 3.72 -4.20
N ARG A 75 10.13 3.36 -5.49
CA ARG A 75 9.44 2.20 -6.09
C ARG A 75 10.42 1.34 -6.90
N PRO A 76 11.46 0.77 -6.26
CA PRO A 76 12.37 -0.14 -6.95
C PRO A 76 11.73 -1.51 -7.19
N ALA A 77 12.35 -2.33 -8.05
CA ALA A 77 11.94 -3.70 -8.28
C ALA A 77 11.94 -4.56 -6.99
N THR A 78 12.74 -4.18 -5.99
CA THR A 78 12.83 -4.82 -4.67
C THR A 78 11.64 -4.55 -3.75
N GLY A 79 10.67 -3.74 -4.19
CA GLY A 79 9.43 -3.39 -3.48
C GLY A 79 9.35 -1.90 -3.16
N CYS A 80 8.12 -1.40 -3.07
CA CYS A 80 7.85 -0.02 -2.69
C CYS A 80 8.24 0.25 -1.24
N GLU A 81 8.81 1.44 -0.99
CA GLU A 81 9.24 1.89 0.33
C GLU A 81 8.82 3.34 0.55
N ALA A 82 8.37 3.65 1.77
CA ALA A 82 8.15 5.03 2.22
C ALA A 82 8.78 5.23 3.59
N LEU A 83 9.49 6.35 3.73
CA LEU A 83 10.02 6.85 4.99
C LEU A 83 9.32 8.18 5.29
N LEU A 84 8.52 8.21 6.36
CA LEU A 84 7.63 9.31 6.69
C LEU A 84 8.00 9.86 8.07
N VAL A 85 8.50 11.07 8.12
CA VAL A 85 8.88 11.76 9.38
C VAL A 85 7.69 12.52 9.91
N TYR A 86 7.35 12.33 11.17
CA TYR A 86 6.20 12.98 11.81
C TYR A 86 6.59 13.75 13.08
N ASP A 87 6.04 14.94 13.25
CA ASP A 87 6.09 15.68 14.52
C ASP A 87 4.95 15.18 15.45
N ARG A 88 5.07 13.93 15.87
CA ARG A 88 4.16 13.25 16.78
C ARG A 88 4.93 12.24 17.64
N PRO A 89 4.46 11.92 18.86
CA PRO A 89 5.09 10.89 19.69
C PRO A 89 5.13 9.53 18.98
N ALA A 90 6.27 8.82 19.06
CA ALA A 90 6.47 7.52 18.43
C ALA A 90 5.40 6.48 18.85
N ALA A 91 4.93 6.54 20.11
CA ALA A 91 3.86 5.65 20.57
C ALA A 91 2.52 5.88 19.85
N VAL A 92 2.19 7.14 19.51
CA VAL A 92 0.99 7.48 18.73
C VAL A 92 1.11 6.94 17.31
N LEU A 93 2.28 7.13 16.69
CA LEU A 93 2.56 6.56 15.36
C LEU A 93 2.44 5.04 15.38
N LYS A 94 2.97 4.38 16.43
CA LYS A 94 2.92 2.91 16.56
C LYS A 94 1.48 2.40 16.70
N ALA A 95 0.67 3.06 17.50
CA ALA A 95 -0.75 2.69 17.67
C ALA A 95 -1.51 2.78 16.34
N ALA A 96 -1.32 3.87 15.58
CA ALA A 96 -1.92 4.04 14.26
C ALA A 96 -1.45 2.96 13.26
N CYS A 97 -0.15 2.67 13.21
CA CYS A 97 0.41 1.62 12.36
C CYS A 97 -0.20 0.24 12.69
N LEU A 98 -0.32 -0.11 13.96
CA LEU A 98 -0.93 -1.38 14.39
C LEU A 98 -2.40 -1.47 13.99
N THR A 99 -3.15 -0.38 14.10
CA THR A 99 -4.55 -0.31 13.64
C THR A 99 -4.65 -0.58 12.14
N LEU A 100 -3.82 0.07 11.32
CA LEU A 100 -3.83 -0.12 9.86
C LEU A 100 -3.43 -1.54 9.45
N GLU A 101 -2.49 -2.16 10.14
CA GLU A 101 -2.07 -3.54 9.86
C GLU A 101 -3.15 -4.59 10.22
N THR A 102 -4.15 -4.23 11.02
CA THR A 102 -5.21 -5.14 11.51
C THR A 102 -6.60 -4.79 11.00
N ALA A 103 -6.83 -3.58 10.50
CA ALA A 103 -8.16 -3.09 10.12
C ALA A 103 -8.79 -3.85 8.94
N ALA A 104 -7.99 -4.40 8.03
CA ALA A 104 -8.46 -5.11 6.86
C ALA A 104 -7.47 -6.22 6.43
N PRO A 105 -7.90 -7.21 5.64
CA PRO A 105 -7.02 -8.29 5.17
C PRO A 105 -5.75 -7.78 4.47
N ILE A 106 -5.83 -6.71 3.67
CA ILE A 106 -4.67 -6.11 2.99
C ILE A 106 -3.62 -5.57 3.99
N GLY A 107 -4.02 -5.10 5.16
CA GLY A 107 -3.12 -4.65 6.22
C GLY A 107 -2.15 -5.74 6.70
N ARG A 108 -2.50 -7.02 6.49
CA ARG A 108 -1.60 -8.16 6.78
C ARG A 108 -0.34 -8.12 5.92
N LEU A 109 -0.40 -7.49 4.76
CA LEU A 109 0.74 -7.31 3.85
C LEU A 109 1.51 -6.00 4.13
N PHE A 110 1.01 -5.11 4.96
CA PHE A 110 1.73 -3.90 5.37
C PHE A 110 2.79 -4.25 6.40
N ASP A 111 3.97 -3.67 6.26
CA ASP A 111 5.06 -3.73 7.23
C ASP A 111 5.39 -2.30 7.66
N LEU A 112 4.77 -1.90 8.79
CA LEU A 112 4.79 -0.54 9.31
C LEU A 112 5.66 -0.50 10.58
N ASP A 113 6.93 -0.15 10.39
CA ASP A 113 7.87 0.02 11.46
C ASP A 113 7.94 1.47 11.93
N VAL A 114 7.98 1.68 13.23
CA VAL A 114 8.20 3.01 13.83
C VAL A 114 9.54 3.02 14.50
N LEU A 115 10.37 4.01 14.14
CA LEU A 115 11.65 4.30 14.75
C LEU A 115 11.51 5.58 15.59
N ASP A 116 11.95 5.54 16.84
CA ASP A 116 12.03 6.72 17.68
C ASP A 116 13.24 7.59 17.31
N THR A 117 13.34 8.76 17.90
CA THR A 117 14.38 9.76 17.64
C THR A 117 15.78 9.26 17.89
N ASP A 118 15.97 8.27 18.75
CA ASP A 118 17.24 7.58 19.04
C ASP A 118 17.55 6.43 18.06
N GLY A 119 16.64 6.17 17.08
CA GLY A 119 16.75 5.08 16.13
C GLY A 119 16.25 3.73 16.64
N SER A 120 15.76 3.65 17.86
CA SER A 120 15.17 2.42 18.38
C SER A 120 13.83 2.12 17.71
N LYS A 121 13.65 0.85 17.31
CA LYS A 121 12.41 0.38 16.70
C LYS A 121 11.40 0.00 17.79
N LEU A 122 10.19 0.59 17.71
CA LEU A 122 9.12 0.26 18.64
C LEU A 122 8.58 -1.15 18.39
N SER A 123 8.58 -1.97 19.43
CA SER A 123 8.05 -3.34 19.39
C SER A 123 6.52 -3.37 19.31
N ARG A 124 5.99 -4.50 18.84
CA ARG A 124 4.56 -4.82 18.92
C ARG A 124 4.25 -5.44 20.30
N PRO A 125 3.11 -5.13 20.91
CA PRO A 125 2.67 -5.85 22.11
C PRO A 125 2.36 -7.32 21.79
N GLU A 126 1.68 -7.58 20.65
CA GLU A 126 1.30 -8.92 20.21
C GLU A 126 2.08 -9.31 18.94
N PRO A 127 2.69 -10.51 18.88
CA PRO A 127 3.35 -11.02 17.68
C PRO A 127 2.35 -11.17 16.51
N ARG A 128 2.84 -11.02 15.28
CA ARG A 128 2.02 -11.33 14.08
C ARG A 128 1.65 -12.81 14.07
N THR A 129 0.44 -13.10 13.62
CA THR A 129 -0.01 -14.45 13.34
C THR A 129 0.44 -14.90 11.94
N CYS A 130 0.49 -16.21 11.72
CA CYS A 130 0.79 -16.79 10.42
C CYS A 130 -0.31 -16.46 9.40
N LEU A 131 0.10 -16.11 8.19
CA LEU A 131 -0.82 -15.74 7.10
C LEU A 131 -1.68 -16.93 6.64
N ILE A 132 -1.19 -18.18 6.82
CA ILE A 132 -1.84 -19.41 6.38
C ILE A 132 -2.74 -20.00 7.46
N CYS A 133 -2.20 -20.27 8.66
CA CYS A 133 -2.92 -21.02 9.69
C CYS A 133 -3.37 -20.17 10.90
N GLY A 134 -3.06 -18.87 10.93
CA GLY A 134 -3.41 -18.00 12.07
C GLY A 134 -2.60 -18.24 13.35
N GLY A 135 -1.79 -19.29 13.42
CA GLY A 135 -0.93 -19.58 14.58
C GLY A 135 0.26 -18.60 14.70
N PRO A 136 1.13 -18.77 15.74
CA PRO A 136 2.29 -17.91 15.93
C PRO A 136 3.24 -17.94 14.72
N VAL A 137 3.48 -16.80 14.07
CA VAL A 137 4.32 -16.71 12.86
C VAL A 137 5.76 -17.21 13.11
N THR A 138 6.29 -16.97 14.31
CA THR A 138 7.65 -17.41 14.70
C THR A 138 7.79 -18.92 14.72
N VAL A 139 6.73 -19.65 15.12
CA VAL A 139 6.71 -21.12 15.12
C VAL A 139 6.66 -21.63 13.67
N CYS A 140 5.74 -21.10 12.86
CA CYS A 140 5.59 -21.50 11.45
C CYS A 140 6.85 -21.20 10.64
N SER A 141 7.47 -20.05 10.84
CA SER A 141 8.70 -19.65 10.16
C SER A 141 9.89 -20.55 10.51
N ARG A 142 10.12 -20.81 11.81
CA ARG A 142 11.22 -21.69 12.26
C ARG A 142 11.07 -23.12 11.78
N ARG A 143 9.84 -23.64 11.79
CA ARG A 143 9.54 -25.02 11.36
C ARG A 143 9.36 -25.15 9.85
N ARG A 144 9.37 -24.06 9.09
CA ARG A 144 8.97 -24.04 7.67
C ARG A 144 7.67 -24.80 7.43
N ALA A 145 6.67 -24.56 8.32
CA ALA A 145 5.43 -25.33 8.37
C ALA A 145 4.58 -25.21 7.10
N HIS A 146 4.79 -24.18 6.30
CA HIS A 146 4.07 -23.93 5.05
C HIS A 146 5.07 -23.74 3.92
N GLY A 147 4.77 -24.34 2.75
CA GLY A 147 5.56 -24.16 1.54
C GLY A 147 5.51 -22.72 1.03
N LEU A 148 6.55 -22.30 0.30
CA LEU A 148 6.62 -20.95 -0.27
C LEU A 148 5.42 -20.67 -1.18
N ASP A 149 5.02 -21.64 -2.00
CA ASP A 149 3.90 -21.49 -2.96
C ASP A 149 2.58 -21.20 -2.25
N ALA A 150 2.32 -21.84 -1.10
CA ALA A 150 1.14 -21.55 -0.30
C ALA A 150 1.13 -20.11 0.23
N ILE A 151 2.30 -19.61 0.67
CA ILE A 151 2.42 -18.24 1.18
C ILE A 151 2.28 -17.23 0.04
N VAL A 152 2.88 -17.50 -1.12
CA VAL A 152 2.73 -16.68 -2.34
C VAL A 152 1.29 -16.67 -2.81
N GLY A 153 0.64 -17.85 -2.91
CA GLY A 153 -0.77 -17.96 -3.28
C GLY A 153 -1.66 -17.12 -2.36
N ARG A 154 -1.50 -17.26 -1.03
CA ARG A 154 -2.26 -16.46 -0.07
C ARG A 154 -2.02 -14.96 -0.18
N THR A 155 -0.78 -14.55 -0.46
CA THR A 155 -0.44 -13.15 -0.71
C THR A 155 -1.18 -12.62 -1.94
N HIS A 156 -1.23 -13.39 -3.04
CA HIS A 156 -1.93 -13.04 -4.26
C HIS A 156 -3.46 -12.97 -4.05
N GLU A 157 -4.06 -13.90 -3.30
CA GLU A 157 -5.48 -13.85 -2.94
C GLU A 157 -5.83 -12.54 -2.24
N ILE A 158 -5.06 -12.16 -1.21
CA ILE A 158 -5.28 -10.91 -0.47
C ILE A 158 -5.19 -9.68 -1.38
N LEU A 159 -4.20 -9.65 -2.28
CA LEU A 159 -4.03 -8.56 -3.24
C LEU A 159 -5.19 -8.50 -4.25
N ALA A 160 -5.64 -9.64 -4.77
CA ALA A 160 -6.73 -9.74 -5.72
C ALA A 160 -8.07 -9.31 -5.09
N ASP A 161 -8.38 -9.80 -3.89
CA ASP A 161 -9.58 -9.44 -3.13
C ASP A 161 -9.61 -7.92 -2.83
N PHE A 162 -8.47 -7.37 -2.44
CA PHE A 162 -8.32 -5.92 -2.22
C PHE A 162 -8.58 -5.13 -3.50
N ALA A 163 -7.97 -5.52 -4.63
CA ALA A 163 -8.14 -4.82 -5.89
C ALA A 163 -9.60 -4.86 -6.38
N ALA A 164 -10.25 -6.02 -6.28
CA ALA A 164 -11.67 -6.16 -6.64
C ALA A 164 -12.57 -5.23 -5.80
N GLY A 165 -12.37 -5.19 -4.48
CA GLY A 165 -13.11 -4.30 -3.57
C GLY A 165 -12.82 -2.82 -3.82
N HIS A 166 -11.56 -2.46 -4.12
CA HIS A 166 -11.15 -1.09 -4.43
C HIS A 166 -11.79 -0.59 -5.72
N LEU A 167 -11.77 -1.40 -6.79
CA LEU A 167 -12.40 -1.08 -8.07
C LEU A 167 -13.92 -0.94 -7.94
N ALA A 168 -14.58 -1.83 -7.19
CA ALA A 168 -16.01 -1.72 -6.91
C ALA A 168 -16.35 -0.43 -6.17
N GLY A 169 -15.53 -0.02 -5.18
CA GLY A 169 -15.69 1.23 -4.45
C GLY A 169 -15.52 2.47 -5.34
N LEU A 170 -14.56 2.45 -6.26
CA LEU A 170 -14.37 3.54 -7.23
C LEU A 170 -15.54 3.64 -8.22
N ALA A 171 -16.04 2.52 -8.74
CA ALA A 171 -17.20 2.48 -9.62
C ALA A 171 -18.45 3.01 -8.91
N ALA A 172 -18.69 2.64 -7.66
CA ALA A 172 -19.80 3.14 -6.85
C ALA A 172 -19.72 4.66 -6.63
N LYS A 173 -18.52 5.21 -6.37
CA LYS A 173 -18.31 6.66 -6.24
C LYS A 173 -18.59 7.38 -7.55
N ALA A 174 -18.06 6.90 -8.68
CA ALA A 174 -18.28 7.49 -9.99
C ALA A 174 -19.76 7.54 -10.34
N LEU A 175 -20.51 6.44 -10.12
CA LEU A 175 -21.97 6.39 -10.31
C LEU A 175 -22.69 7.39 -9.41
N THR A 176 -22.25 7.57 -8.15
CA THR A 176 -22.89 8.52 -7.22
C THR A 176 -22.64 9.97 -7.64
N GLU A 177 -21.47 10.29 -8.18
CA GLU A 177 -21.16 11.62 -8.72
C GLU A 177 -21.91 11.89 -10.01
N GLU A 178 -22.03 10.91 -10.91
CA GLU A 178 -22.80 11.03 -12.16
C GLU A 178 -24.28 11.26 -11.89
N VAL A 179 -24.86 10.57 -10.90
CA VAL A 179 -26.26 10.80 -10.45
C VAL A 179 -26.44 12.19 -9.84
N ARG A 180 -25.42 12.78 -9.20
CA ARG A 180 -25.47 14.15 -8.66
C ARG A 180 -25.36 15.22 -9.74
N LEU A 181 -24.70 14.92 -10.86
CA LEU A 181 -24.48 15.82 -11.98
C LEU A 181 -25.61 15.77 -13.03
N THR A 182 -26.49 14.74 -13.00
CA THR A 182 -27.67 14.71 -13.87
C THR A 182 -28.71 15.74 -13.38
N PRO A 183 -29.08 16.74 -14.19
CA PRO A 183 -30.13 17.69 -13.83
C PRO A 183 -31.44 16.95 -13.59
N LYS A 184 -32.14 17.27 -12.50
CA LYS A 184 -33.54 16.79 -12.34
C LYS A 184 -34.35 17.18 -13.58
N PRO A 185 -35.11 16.23 -14.18
CA PRO A 185 -35.96 16.57 -15.32
C PRO A 185 -37.01 17.62 -14.84
N GLY A 186 -36.91 18.86 -15.31
CA GLY A 186 -37.87 19.88 -14.96
C GLY A 186 -37.41 21.33 -15.06
N LEU A 187 -36.18 21.65 -15.48
CA LEU A 187 -35.77 23.05 -15.76
C LEU A 187 -35.09 23.11 -17.12
N VAL A 188 -35.88 23.43 -18.15
CA VAL A 188 -35.37 23.89 -19.43
C VAL A 188 -34.95 25.35 -19.27
N ASP A 189 -33.67 25.64 -19.05
CA ASP A 189 -33.13 26.97 -19.25
C ASP A 189 -32.48 27.06 -20.63
N GLN A 190 -33.16 27.79 -21.52
CA GLN A 190 -32.65 28.16 -22.83
C GLN A 190 -31.67 29.32 -22.65
N ARG A 191 -30.40 29.06 -22.50
CA ARG A 191 -29.29 29.99 -22.86
C ARG A 191 -27.92 29.31 -22.75
N ASN A 192 -27.32 29.06 -23.85
CA ASN A 192 -25.98 29.31 -24.32
C ASN A 192 -25.35 28.16 -25.07
N ASN A 193 -25.18 28.46 -26.38
CA ASN A 193 -24.20 27.82 -27.27
C ASN A 193 -22.76 28.11 -26.82
N GLY A 194 -21.90 27.10 -26.94
CA GLY A 194 -20.47 27.28 -27.24
C GLY A 194 -19.52 26.88 -26.14
N ALA A 195 -18.86 25.84 -26.40
CA ALA A 195 -17.45 25.50 -26.30
C ALA A 195 -17.25 24.03 -25.84
N HIS A 196 -16.94 23.17 -26.79
CA HIS A 196 -16.30 21.87 -26.50
C HIS A 196 -14.93 22.18 -25.90
N SER A 197 -14.74 21.85 -24.63
CA SER A 197 -13.41 21.64 -24.07
C SER A 197 -13.21 20.13 -23.95
N ASP A 198 -12.16 19.62 -24.61
CA ASP A 198 -11.67 18.26 -24.48
C ASP A 198 -11.50 17.94 -22.99
N MET A 199 -12.38 17.09 -22.50
CA MET A 199 -12.27 16.55 -21.15
C MET A 199 -11.28 15.37 -21.24
N ASP A 200 -10.04 15.63 -20.80
CA ASP A 200 -9.06 14.57 -20.57
C ASP A 200 -9.73 13.47 -19.72
N LEU A 201 -9.83 12.27 -20.30
CA LEU A 201 -10.28 11.10 -19.58
C LEU A 201 -9.38 10.94 -18.34
N PRO A 202 -9.94 10.86 -17.12
CA PRO A 202 -9.13 10.84 -15.92
C PRO A 202 -8.07 9.73 -15.98
N LEU A 203 -6.88 9.99 -15.41
CA LEU A 203 -5.76 9.04 -15.23
C LEU A 203 -6.21 7.63 -14.76
N PHE A 204 -7.36 7.55 -14.15
CA PHE A 204 -8.09 6.38 -13.70
C PHE A 204 -8.39 5.34 -14.81
N LEU A 205 -8.86 5.76 -16.01
CA LEU A 205 -9.16 4.79 -17.09
C LEU A 205 -7.88 4.20 -17.71
N ARG A 206 -6.77 4.93 -17.67
CA ARG A 206 -5.46 4.40 -18.09
C ARG A 206 -4.94 3.30 -17.14
N SER A 207 -5.35 3.33 -15.87
CA SER A 207 -4.99 2.30 -14.87
C SER A 207 -5.76 1.00 -15.06
N ILE A 208 -7.01 1.05 -15.56
CA ILE A 208 -7.83 -0.15 -15.84
C ILE A 208 -7.26 -0.94 -17.01
N ASP A 209 -6.83 -0.28 -18.08
CA ASP A 209 -6.21 -0.95 -19.24
C ASP A 209 -4.89 -1.65 -18.86
N ALA A 210 -4.14 -1.11 -17.92
CA ALA A 210 -2.92 -1.74 -17.40
C ALA A 210 -3.19 -3.00 -16.55
N LEU A 211 -4.39 -3.13 -15.97
CA LEU A 211 -4.79 -4.27 -15.14
C LEU A 211 -5.48 -5.39 -15.92
N THR A 212 -6.01 -5.10 -17.11
CA THR A 212 -6.75 -6.06 -17.95
C THR A 212 -5.94 -7.34 -18.29
N PRO A 213 -4.63 -7.29 -18.60
CA PRO A 213 -3.84 -8.50 -18.83
C PRO A 213 -3.71 -9.39 -17.58
N TYR A 214 -3.74 -8.79 -16.40
CA TYR A 214 -3.59 -9.50 -15.11
C TYR A 214 -4.83 -10.33 -14.75
N PHE A 215 -6.02 -9.79 -15.00
CA PHE A 215 -7.27 -10.51 -14.74
C PHE A 215 -7.47 -11.72 -15.66
N ARG A 216 -6.93 -11.68 -16.89
CA ARG A 216 -6.98 -12.83 -17.82
C ARG A 216 -6.10 -14.01 -17.40
N GLN A 217 -5.06 -13.78 -16.59
CA GLN A 217 -4.18 -14.85 -16.09
C GLN A 217 -4.72 -15.54 -14.83
N ILE A 218 -5.65 -14.92 -14.11
CA ILE A 218 -6.25 -15.48 -12.89
C ILE A 218 -7.47 -16.34 -13.20
N THR A 219 -8.10 -16.17 -14.36
CA THR A 219 -9.31 -16.88 -14.79
C THR A 219 -9.05 -17.99 -15.82
N ALA A 220 -7.80 -18.26 -16.16
CA ALA A 220 -7.34 -19.38 -16.98
C ALA A 220 -6.63 -20.44 -16.12
#